data_5b02d0ec0404c10805234a3abf647396
#
_entry.id   5b02d0ec0404c10805234a3abf647396
#
_cell.length_a   1.000
_cell.length_b   1.000
_cell.length_c   1.000
_cell.angle_alpha   90.00
_cell.angle_beta   90.00
_cell.angle_gamma   90.00
#
_symmetry.space_group_name_H-M   'P 1'
#
loop_
_entity.id
_entity.type
_entity.pdbx_description
1 polymer ?
#
loop_
_entity_poly.entity_id
_entity_poly.type
_entity_poly.pdbx_seq_one_letter_code
_entity_poly.pdbx_strand_id
1 'polypeptide(L)'
;MKTVLKWALLALAAVGCWAAIQQARQVTDLPAVAQPVVTTRPGVTPDVIQVTYFSSDVRCATCVRIERLTRECVERNFAPEIQSGHVQLRTVNLDSPGNGHCVQDYRLISKTVIVS
;
A
#
# COMPACT_ATOMS: atom_id res chain seq x y z
N MET A 1 51.96 4.70 -26.65
CA MET A 1 51.59 4.46 -25.22
C MET A 1 50.38 5.26 -24.79
N LYS A 2 50.24 6.55 -25.09
CA LYS A 2 49.10 7.40 -24.62
C LYS A 2 47.74 7.00 -25.18
N THR A 3 47.69 6.46 -26.39
CA THR A 3 46.42 6.02 -27.03
C THR A 3 45.93 4.68 -26.47
N VAL A 4 46.78 3.74 -26.17
CA VAL A 4 46.42 2.45 -25.61
C VAL A 4 45.86 2.61 -24.19
N LEU A 5 46.42 3.52 -23.39
CA LEU A 5 45.95 3.84 -22.04
C LEU A 5 44.54 4.46 -22.04
N LYS A 6 44.23 5.34 -23.02
CA LYS A 6 42.90 5.90 -23.20
C LYS A 6 41.83 4.86 -23.52
N TRP A 7 42.13 3.93 -24.39
CA TRP A 7 41.23 2.84 -24.75
C TRP A 7 40.99 1.85 -23.59
N ALA A 8 42.03 1.60 -22.79
CA ALA A 8 41.90 0.74 -21.60
C ALA A 8 40.98 1.39 -20.53
N LEU A 9 41.07 2.70 -20.32
CA LEU A 9 40.21 3.43 -19.40
C LEU A 9 38.75 3.49 -19.86
N LEU A 10 38.51 3.64 -21.18
CA LEU A 10 37.17 3.60 -21.73
C LEU A 10 36.51 2.21 -21.63
N ALA A 11 37.29 1.15 -21.80
CA ALA A 11 36.81 -0.22 -21.63
C ALA A 11 36.43 -0.52 -20.18
N LEU A 12 37.22 -0.04 -19.21
CA LEU A 12 36.92 -0.18 -17.78
C LEU A 12 35.65 0.58 -17.39
N ALA A 13 35.45 1.78 -17.92
CA ALA A 13 34.22 2.57 -17.66
C ALA A 13 32.97 1.88 -18.24
N ALA A 14 33.06 1.27 -19.41
CA ALA A 14 31.95 0.55 -20.03
C ALA A 14 31.55 -0.70 -19.22
N VAL A 15 32.52 -1.46 -18.70
CA VAL A 15 32.26 -2.64 -17.86
C VAL A 15 31.62 -2.24 -16.53
N GLY A 16 32.09 -1.15 -15.92
CA GLY A 16 31.50 -0.64 -14.67
C GLY A 16 30.04 -0.18 -14.84
N CYS A 17 29.73 0.49 -15.94
CA CYS A 17 28.39 0.94 -16.23
C CYS A 17 27.43 -0.23 -16.51
N TRP A 18 27.91 -1.29 -17.18
CA TRP A 18 27.11 -2.48 -17.45
C TRP A 18 26.82 -3.30 -16.19
N ALA A 19 27.79 -3.39 -15.28
CA ALA A 19 27.59 -4.03 -13.98
C ALA A 19 26.56 -3.29 -13.12
N ALA A 20 26.54 -1.96 -13.13
CA ALA A 20 25.56 -1.15 -12.41
C ALA A 20 24.11 -1.34 -12.96
N ILE A 21 23.97 -1.51 -14.26
CA ILE A 21 22.67 -1.78 -14.90
C ILE A 21 22.16 -3.19 -14.55
N GLN A 22 23.05 -4.18 -14.45
CA GLN A 22 22.70 -5.53 -14.03
C GLN A 22 22.21 -5.55 -12.57
N GLN A 23 22.82 -4.77 -11.69
CA GLN A 23 22.44 -4.68 -10.29
C GLN A 23 21.06 -4.00 -10.12
N ALA A 24 20.74 -3.02 -10.96
CA ALA A 24 19.43 -2.37 -10.96
C ALA A 24 18.29 -3.31 -11.43
N ARG A 25 18.60 -4.33 -12.24
CA ARG A 25 17.62 -5.33 -12.68
C ARG A 25 17.31 -6.41 -11.62
N GLN A 26 18.21 -6.65 -10.67
CA GLN A 26 17.98 -7.61 -9.60
C GLN A 26 17.05 -7.11 -8.49
N VAL A 27 16.78 -5.80 -8.45
CA VAL A 27 15.82 -5.22 -7.50
C VAL A 27 14.36 -5.50 -7.92
N THR A 28 14.14 -5.92 -9.17
CA THR A 28 12.81 -6.32 -9.67
C THR A 28 12.43 -7.76 -9.34
N ASP A 29 13.38 -8.59 -8.89
CA ASP A 29 13.14 -9.96 -8.41
C ASP A 29 13.08 -10.02 -6.87
N LEU A 30 12.43 -9.06 -6.24
CA LEU A 30 11.89 -9.31 -4.90
C LEU A 30 10.90 -10.46 -5.06
N PRO A 31 11.06 -11.56 -4.29
CA PRO A 31 10.04 -12.61 -4.28
C PRO A 31 8.73 -11.91 -4.01
N ALA A 32 7.77 -12.12 -4.89
CA ALA A 32 6.42 -11.64 -4.72
C ALA A 32 6.06 -11.90 -3.26
N VAL A 33 5.93 -10.83 -2.48
CA VAL A 33 5.39 -10.90 -1.13
C VAL A 33 4.14 -11.73 -1.31
N ALA A 34 4.12 -12.89 -0.70
CA ALA A 34 3.05 -13.86 -0.82
C ALA A 34 1.75 -13.05 -0.71
N GLN A 35 1.06 -12.95 -1.83
CA GLN A 35 -0.25 -12.30 -1.84
C GLN A 35 -1.03 -13.02 -0.75
N PRO A 36 -1.62 -12.31 0.20
CA PRO A 36 -2.48 -12.96 1.16
C PRO A 36 -3.49 -13.75 0.32
N VAL A 37 -3.46 -15.07 0.47
CA VAL A 37 -4.44 -15.94 -0.15
C VAL A 37 -5.77 -15.44 0.38
N VAL A 38 -6.47 -14.68 -0.44
CA VAL A 38 -7.85 -14.32 -0.16
C VAL A 38 -8.60 -15.65 -0.18
N THR A 39 -8.76 -16.22 1.00
CA THR A 39 -9.62 -17.37 1.18
C THR A 39 -11.03 -16.88 0.89
N THR A 40 -11.42 -16.96 -0.35
CA THR A 40 -12.78 -16.69 -0.79
C THR A 40 -13.70 -17.64 -0.05
N ARG A 41 -14.38 -17.13 0.96
CA ARG A 41 -15.47 -17.87 1.60
C ARG A 41 -16.51 -18.15 0.53
N PRO A 42 -16.85 -19.42 0.25
CA PRO A 42 -17.89 -19.71 -0.74
C PRO A 42 -19.23 -19.16 -0.23
N GLY A 43 -19.80 -18.23 -0.98
CA GLY A 43 -21.15 -17.72 -0.72
C GLY A 43 -21.28 -16.20 -0.50
N VAL A 44 -20.19 -15.45 -0.48
CA VAL A 44 -20.26 -13.99 -0.51
C VAL A 44 -19.85 -13.54 -1.91
N THR A 45 -20.77 -12.99 -2.65
CA THR A 45 -20.43 -12.19 -3.84
C THR A 45 -19.74 -10.94 -3.34
N PRO A 46 -18.42 -10.78 -3.52
CA PRO A 46 -17.74 -9.58 -3.09
C PRO A 46 -17.89 -8.53 -4.16
N ASP A 47 -19.06 -7.91 -4.21
CA ASP A 47 -19.24 -6.84 -5.18
C ASP A 47 -18.52 -5.56 -4.75
N VAL A 48 -18.23 -5.39 -3.44
CA VAL A 48 -17.58 -4.18 -2.92
C VAL A 48 -16.64 -4.51 -1.76
N ILE A 49 -15.39 -4.11 -1.87
CA ILE A 49 -14.42 -4.11 -0.78
C ILE A 49 -14.50 -2.77 -0.05
N GLN A 50 -14.80 -2.82 1.24
CA GLN A 50 -14.91 -1.61 2.05
C GLN A 50 -13.66 -1.42 2.93
N VAL A 51 -12.94 -0.33 2.69
CA VAL A 51 -11.81 0.09 3.54
C VAL A 51 -12.32 1.14 4.50
N THR A 52 -12.45 0.80 5.78
CA THR A 52 -13.01 1.68 6.80
C THR A 52 -11.92 2.08 7.80
N TYR A 53 -11.66 3.39 7.93
CA TYR A 53 -10.86 3.94 9.00
C TYR A 53 -11.75 4.38 10.15
N PHE A 54 -11.53 3.82 11.34
CA PHE A 54 -12.23 4.19 12.56
C PHE A 54 -11.46 5.26 13.31
N SER A 55 -12.08 6.42 13.47
CA SER A 55 -11.55 7.59 14.18
C SER A 55 -12.32 7.89 15.45
N SER A 56 -11.90 8.91 16.19
CA SER A 56 -12.63 9.49 17.32
C SER A 56 -12.51 11.01 17.28
N ASP A 57 -13.25 11.72 18.13
CA ASP A 57 -13.19 13.18 18.27
C ASP A 57 -11.78 13.64 18.66
N VAL A 58 -11.09 12.85 19.49
CA VAL A 58 -9.70 13.13 19.85
C VAL A 58 -8.77 12.73 18.69
N ARG A 59 -8.31 13.73 17.97
CA ARG A 59 -7.43 13.56 16.81
C ARG A 59 -5.99 13.86 17.19
N CYS A 60 -5.19 12.79 17.39
CA CYS A 60 -3.75 12.92 17.60
C CYS A 60 -3.01 13.03 16.25
N ALA A 61 -1.80 13.57 16.26
CA ALA A 61 -0.99 13.70 15.05
C ALA A 61 -0.76 12.35 14.32
N THR A 62 -0.55 11.28 15.07
CA THR A 62 -0.44 9.92 14.54
C THR A 62 -1.74 9.45 13.89
N CYS A 63 -2.89 9.75 14.50
CA CYS A 63 -4.21 9.39 13.97
C CYS A 63 -4.47 10.05 12.61
N VAL A 64 -4.18 11.34 12.50
CA VAL A 64 -4.29 12.09 11.25
C VAL A 64 -3.34 11.54 10.18
N ARG A 65 -2.13 11.16 10.58
CA ARG A 65 -1.15 10.57 9.67
C ARG A 65 -1.59 9.21 9.14
N ILE A 66 -2.14 8.34 10.00
CA ILE A 66 -2.65 7.02 9.59
C ILE A 66 -3.80 7.20 8.59
N GLU A 67 -4.78 8.05 8.90
CA GLU A 67 -5.89 8.33 8.00
C GLU A 67 -5.41 8.79 6.61
N ARG A 68 -4.49 9.77 6.59
CA ARG A 68 -3.91 10.28 5.35
C ARG A 68 -3.18 9.19 4.56
N LEU A 69 -2.30 8.43 5.21
CA LEU A 69 -1.54 7.36 4.55
C LEU A 69 -2.45 6.25 4.02
N THR A 70 -3.49 5.90 4.75
CA THR A 70 -4.50 4.93 4.29
C THR A 70 -5.18 5.43 3.03
N ARG A 71 -5.65 6.69 3.04
CA ARG A 71 -6.28 7.31 1.88
C ARG A 71 -5.34 7.34 0.67
N GLU A 72 -4.13 7.88 0.84
CA GLU A 72 -3.13 7.95 -0.23
C GLU A 72 -2.78 6.57 -0.79
N CYS A 73 -2.66 5.56 0.06
CA CYS A 73 -2.37 4.19 -0.35
C CYS A 73 -3.52 3.62 -1.20
N VAL A 74 -4.75 3.75 -0.73
CA VAL A 74 -5.92 3.21 -1.43
C VAL A 74 -6.15 3.95 -2.75
N GLU A 75 -6.12 5.28 -2.75
CA GLU A 75 -6.34 6.09 -3.95
C GLU A 75 -5.23 5.88 -5.00
N ARG A 76 -3.99 5.66 -4.58
CA ARG A 76 -2.87 5.46 -5.51
C ARG A 76 -2.85 4.08 -6.15
N ASN A 77 -3.20 3.04 -5.39
CA ASN A 77 -3.04 1.67 -5.84
C ASN A 77 -4.34 1.05 -6.38
N PHE A 78 -5.51 1.61 -6.02
CA PHE A 78 -6.83 1.06 -6.37
C PHE A 78 -7.73 2.10 -7.05
N ALA A 79 -7.14 3.06 -7.77
CA ALA A 79 -7.90 4.09 -8.45
C ALA A 79 -8.95 3.54 -9.44
N PRO A 80 -8.66 2.53 -10.28
CA PRO A 80 -9.65 1.92 -11.17
C PRO A 80 -10.80 1.26 -10.41
N GLU A 81 -10.50 0.56 -9.31
CA GLU A 81 -11.49 -0.16 -8.49
C GLU A 81 -12.37 0.81 -7.70
N ILE A 82 -11.82 1.96 -7.28
CA ILE A 82 -12.61 3.04 -6.67
C ILE A 82 -13.57 3.63 -7.71
N GLN A 83 -13.09 3.89 -8.92
CA GLN A 83 -13.94 4.44 -9.99
C GLN A 83 -15.04 3.49 -10.42
N SER A 84 -14.77 2.19 -10.43
CA SER A 84 -15.78 1.16 -10.72
C SER A 84 -16.71 0.85 -9.55
N GLY A 85 -16.41 1.37 -8.34
CA GLY A 85 -17.20 1.13 -7.14
C GLY A 85 -16.89 -0.18 -6.43
N HIS A 86 -15.90 -0.96 -6.89
CA HIS A 86 -15.50 -2.21 -6.26
C HIS A 86 -14.71 -1.98 -4.96
N VAL A 87 -14.05 -0.82 -4.82
CA VAL A 87 -13.39 -0.41 -3.58
C VAL A 87 -14.01 0.88 -3.07
N GLN A 88 -14.40 0.89 -1.81
CA GLN A 88 -14.96 2.06 -1.14
C GLN A 88 -14.12 2.42 0.09
N LEU A 89 -13.72 3.69 0.19
CA LEU A 89 -13.02 4.23 1.36
C LEU A 89 -13.99 5.00 2.23
N ARG A 90 -14.08 4.65 3.52
CA ARG A 90 -14.93 5.31 4.51
C ARG A 90 -14.14 5.72 5.74
N THR A 91 -14.53 6.82 6.35
CA THR A 91 -14.08 7.22 7.68
C THR A 91 -15.29 7.23 8.60
N VAL A 92 -15.22 6.51 9.71
CA VAL A 92 -16.28 6.40 10.71
C VAL A 92 -15.76 6.97 12.02
N ASN A 93 -16.43 7.99 12.55
CA ASN A 93 -16.14 8.50 13.87
C ASN A 93 -16.92 7.72 14.92
N LEU A 94 -16.20 7.03 15.82
CA LEU A 94 -16.79 6.17 16.85
C LEU A 94 -17.56 6.95 17.92
N ASP A 95 -17.18 8.22 18.14
CA ASP A 95 -17.82 9.07 19.15
C ASP A 95 -19.12 9.72 18.63
N SER A 96 -19.38 9.61 17.33
CA SER A 96 -20.63 10.10 16.76
C SER A 96 -21.83 9.26 17.22
N PRO A 97 -22.99 9.91 17.50
CA PRO A 97 -24.21 9.21 17.89
C PRO A 97 -24.57 8.10 16.90
N GLY A 98 -24.80 6.90 17.39
CA GLY A 98 -25.15 5.72 16.59
C GLY A 98 -23.97 4.85 16.15
N ASN A 99 -22.72 5.30 16.23
CA ASN A 99 -21.56 4.54 15.79
C ASN A 99 -20.90 3.69 16.89
N GLY A 100 -21.34 3.83 18.15
CA GLY A 100 -20.75 3.09 19.28
C GLY A 100 -20.83 1.56 19.15
N HIS A 101 -21.81 1.03 18.41
CA HIS A 101 -21.93 -0.40 18.13
C HIS A 101 -20.75 -0.95 17.35
N CYS A 102 -20.11 -0.13 16.50
CA CYS A 102 -18.97 -0.55 15.70
C CYS A 102 -17.80 -1.10 16.55
N VAL A 103 -17.63 -0.57 17.78
CA VAL A 103 -16.60 -1.04 18.71
C VAL A 103 -16.77 -2.52 19.03
N GLN A 104 -18.01 -2.96 19.23
CA GLN A 104 -18.33 -4.36 19.53
C GLN A 104 -18.35 -5.23 18.26
N ASP A 105 -18.98 -4.74 17.20
CA ASP A 105 -19.15 -5.46 15.94
C ASP A 105 -17.81 -5.81 15.29
N TYR A 106 -16.86 -4.85 15.30
CA TYR A 106 -15.53 -5.03 14.73
C TYR A 106 -14.46 -5.37 15.78
N ARG A 107 -14.83 -5.54 17.07
CA ARG A 107 -13.92 -5.82 18.18
C ARG A 107 -12.75 -4.84 18.25
N LEU A 108 -13.06 -3.56 18.13
CA LEU A 108 -12.05 -2.51 18.08
C LEU A 108 -11.42 -2.28 19.45
N ILE A 109 -10.08 -2.39 19.52
CA ILE A 109 -9.31 -2.10 20.73
C ILE A 109 -8.74 -0.68 20.67
N SER A 110 -8.58 -0.14 19.47
CA SER A 110 -8.03 1.19 19.20
C SER A 110 -8.50 1.68 17.84
N LYS A 111 -8.14 2.92 17.51
CA LYS A 111 -8.33 3.47 16.16
C LYS A 111 -7.56 2.62 15.15
N THR A 112 -8.24 2.14 14.13
CA THR A 112 -7.67 1.17 13.19
C THR A 112 -8.31 1.29 11.81
N VAL A 113 -7.71 0.60 10.86
CA VAL A 113 -8.26 0.40 9.51
C VAL A 113 -8.74 -1.04 9.41
N ILE A 114 -9.95 -1.22 8.91
CA ILE A 114 -10.52 -2.54 8.62
C ILE A 114 -10.87 -2.62 7.14
N VAL A 115 -10.59 -3.76 6.55
CA VAL A 115 -10.96 -4.13 5.19
C VAL A 115 -11.95 -5.29 5.27
N SER A 116 -13.14 -5.10 4.69
CA SER A 116 -14.24 -6.08 4.71
C SER A 116 -14.90 -6.20 3.34
#